data_9a9e13e24ac4d7384687b153ff07402a
#
_entry.id   9a9e13e24ac4d7384687b153ff07402a
#
_cell.length_a   1.000
_cell.length_b   1.000
_cell.length_c   1.000
_cell.angle_alpha   90.00
_cell.angle_beta   90.00
_cell.angle_gamma   90.00
#
_symmetry.space_group_name_H-M   'P 1'
#
loop_
_entity.id
_entity.type
_entity.pdbx_description
1 polymer ?
#
loop_
_entity_poly.entity_id
_entity_poly.type
_entity_poly.pdbx_seq_one_letter_code
_entity_poly.pdbx_strand_id
1 'polypeptide(L)'
;MTELTEAYKEIAKSLEQLNSELGFKKSGEDDKSITFTSDKGVYRLTHNSESNILQLEVSYEDNGANTEFKIISKNLFDLSEIDSRDIKSISNEVIDELERLFKVRKQVNLDKVKMPKAVSRTKAKNGIISYDTDSLANRFGTLYPEYKEQIKANIAAYGEFLPEDFFINYGTAKVLDVIKNGTKAEQKKLFKMLGEVYEDGTNDVQDVIAVTILGEMKNDKEMMKVADEYMTEYMAGAVHEVNKLTAKKNRFTKRLNNPPAYKPKKKKSFSAMNQLGQQ
;
A
#
# COMPACT_ATOMS: atom_id res chain seq x y z
N MET A 1 28.38 33.99 5.28
CA MET A 1 27.27 33.04 5.38
C MET A 1 27.90 31.69 5.73
N THR A 2 27.32 30.91 6.60
CA THR A 2 27.85 29.58 6.93
C THR A 2 27.50 28.61 5.79
N GLU A 3 28.31 27.59 5.54
CA GLU A 3 28.02 26.55 4.52
C GLU A 3 26.63 25.94 4.72
N LEU A 4 26.20 25.75 5.96
CA LEU A 4 24.83 25.28 6.29
C LEU A 4 23.74 26.22 5.79
N THR A 5 23.93 27.55 5.91
CA THR A 5 22.96 28.54 5.43
C THR A 5 22.82 28.49 3.90
N GLU A 6 23.90 28.20 3.16
CA GLU A 6 23.86 28.05 1.71
C GLU A 6 23.14 26.76 1.30
N ALA A 7 23.44 25.65 1.98
CA ALA A 7 22.75 24.37 1.76
C ALA A 7 21.24 24.47 2.05
N TYR A 8 20.85 25.15 3.14
CA TYR A 8 19.43 25.40 3.43
C TYR A 8 18.71 26.24 2.36
N LYS A 9 19.41 27.21 1.76
CA LYS A 9 18.84 28.00 0.66
C LYS A 9 18.59 27.14 -0.57
N GLU A 10 19.49 26.23 -0.91
CA GLU A 10 19.31 25.31 -2.03
C GLU A 10 18.16 24.33 -1.79
N ILE A 11 18.08 23.76 -0.58
CA ILE A 11 16.96 22.89 -0.19
C ILE A 11 15.65 23.69 -0.23
N ALA A 12 15.59 24.86 0.39
CA ALA A 12 14.38 25.70 0.42
C ALA A 12 13.92 26.09 -1.00
N LYS A 13 14.85 26.36 -1.91
CA LYS A 13 14.55 26.60 -3.33
C LYS A 13 13.95 25.39 -4.01
N SER A 14 14.45 24.20 -3.73
CA SER A 14 13.90 22.93 -4.25
C SER A 14 12.49 22.66 -3.73
N LEU A 15 12.19 23.10 -2.50
CA LEU A 15 10.88 22.96 -1.85
C LEU A 15 9.87 24.06 -2.21
N GLU A 16 10.27 25.11 -2.94
CA GLU A 16 9.46 26.30 -3.17
C GLU A 16 8.11 25.98 -3.83
N GLN A 17 8.11 25.13 -4.86
CA GLN A 17 6.89 24.73 -5.54
C GLN A 17 5.95 23.97 -4.59
N LEU A 18 6.48 22.99 -3.86
CA LEU A 18 5.68 22.20 -2.91
C LEU A 18 5.14 23.06 -1.78
N ASN A 19 5.97 23.96 -1.23
CA ASN A 19 5.58 24.89 -0.19
C ASN A 19 4.43 25.80 -0.66
N SER A 20 4.51 26.30 -1.89
CA SER A 20 3.44 27.10 -2.49
C SER A 20 2.14 26.30 -2.65
N GLU A 21 2.22 25.03 -3.11
CA GLU A 21 1.06 24.17 -3.30
C GLU A 21 0.39 23.78 -1.96
N LEU A 22 1.18 23.57 -0.91
CA LEU A 22 0.71 23.17 0.41
C LEU A 22 0.42 24.32 1.36
N GLY A 23 0.75 25.56 0.96
CA GLY A 23 0.54 26.77 1.75
C GLY A 23 1.59 27.02 2.83
N PHE A 24 2.73 26.30 2.81
CA PHE A 24 3.81 26.50 3.76
C PHE A 24 4.58 27.80 3.48
N LYS A 25 4.88 28.53 4.54
CA LYS A 25 5.72 29.73 4.50
C LYS A 25 6.85 29.57 5.50
N LYS A 26 8.02 30.04 5.14
CA LYS A 26 9.15 30.09 6.06
C LYS A 26 8.78 30.96 7.27
N SER A 27 8.84 30.40 8.46
CA SER A 27 8.46 31.04 9.71
C SER A 27 9.63 31.28 10.67
N GLY A 28 10.74 30.55 10.48
CA GLY A 28 11.93 30.70 11.32
C GLY A 28 13.19 30.12 10.65
N GLU A 29 14.33 30.66 11.03
CA GLU A 29 15.66 30.13 10.71
C GLU A 29 16.59 30.49 11.86
N ASP A 30 17.34 29.51 12.34
CA ASP A 30 18.41 29.69 13.30
C ASP A 30 19.70 28.99 12.82
N ASP A 31 20.72 28.96 13.67
CA ASP A 31 22.04 28.39 13.32
C ASP A 31 22.00 26.89 12.98
N LYS A 32 20.93 26.19 13.33
CA LYS A 32 20.82 24.73 13.19
C LYS A 32 19.57 24.30 12.42
N SER A 33 18.57 25.16 12.28
CA SER A 33 17.28 24.74 11.72
C SER A 33 16.63 25.80 10.84
N ILE A 34 15.78 25.30 9.93
CA ILE A 34 14.86 26.11 9.13
C ILE A 34 13.45 25.56 9.29
N THR A 35 12.49 26.45 9.62
CA THR A 35 11.11 26.07 9.96
C THR A 35 10.13 26.69 8.95
N PHE A 36 9.12 25.91 8.59
CA PHE A 36 8.03 26.31 7.70
C PHE A 36 6.68 25.98 8.34
N THR A 37 5.74 26.92 8.28
CA THR A 37 4.42 26.80 8.89
C THR A 37 3.30 27.02 7.88
N SER A 38 2.21 26.26 8.02
CA SER A 38 0.96 26.40 7.26
C SER A 38 -0.24 26.12 8.18
N ASP A 39 -1.45 26.24 7.63
CA ASP A 39 -2.70 25.81 8.28
C ASP A 39 -2.80 24.29 8.51
N LYS A 40 -1.93 23.52 7.87
CA LYS A 40 -1.88 22.04 7.96
C LYS A 40 -0.89 21.53 9.02
N GLY A 41 -0.04 22.43 9.54
CA GLY A 41 0.97 22.09 10.52
C GLY A 41 2.29 22.82 10.28
N VAL A 42 3.32 22.32 10.90
CA VAL A 42 4.70 22.85 10.89
C VAL A 42 5.65 21.75 10.50
N TYR A 43 6.63 22.05 9.66
CA TYR A 43 7.79 21.18 9.50
C TYR A 43 9.09 21.95 9.67
N ARG A 44 10.11 21.23 10.10
CA ARG A 44 11.43 21.81 10.39
C ARG A 44 12.52 20.86 9.87
N LEU A 45 13.53 21.45 9.25
CA LEU A 45 14.79 20.77 8.93
C LEU A 45 15.82 21.17 9.96
N THR A 46 16.37 20.21 10.69
CA THR A 46 17.34 20.45 11.78
C THR A 46 18.64 19.69 11.48
N HIS A 47 19.75 20.39 11.45
CA HIS A 47 21.08 19.81 11.30
C HIS A 47 21.72 19.59 12.68
N ASN A 48 22.12 18.32 12.93
CA ASN A 48 22.91 17.95 14.08
C ASN A 48 24.39 17.83 13.66
N SER A 49 25.20 18.82 14.03
CA SER A 49 26.63 18.91 13.67
C SER A 49 27.51 17.83 14.33
N GLU A 50 27.09 17.23 15.45
CA GLU A 50 27.85 16.16 16.11
C GLU A 50 27.72 14.83 15.38
N SER A 51 26.57 14.57 14.78
CA SER A 51 26.28 13.34 14.06
C SER A 51 26.27 13.49 12.55
N ASN A 52 26.44 14.71 12.03
CA ASN A 52 26.31 15.06 10.62
C ASN A 52 24.99 14.55 10.00
N ILE A 53 23.87 14.77 10.73
CA ILE A 53 22.55 14.32 10.30
C ILE A 53 21.62 15.51 10.12
N LEU A 54 20.98 15.57 8.94
CA LEU A 54 19.82 16.41 8.69
C LEU A 54 18.54 15.63 9.04
N GLN A 55 17.71 16.20 9.90
CA GLN A 55 16.44 15.61 10.31
C GLN A 55 15.28 16.41 9.72
N LEU A 56 14.30 15.72 9.14
CA LEU A 56 12.99 16.27 8.86
C LEU A 56 12.08 15.98 10.06
N GLU A 57 11.57 17.03 10.66
CA GLU A 57 10.68 16.98 11.81
C GLU A 57 9.35 17.64 11.48
N VAL A 58 8.24 17.06 11.92
CA VAL A 58 6.90 17.52 11.61
C VAL A 58 6.02 17.57 12.85
N SER A 59 5.17 18.59 12.91
CA SER A 59 4.06 18.69 13.86
C SER A 59 2.78 19.06 13.10
N TYR A 60 1.65 18.50 13.51
CA TYR A 60 0.32 18.89 12.97
C TYR A 60 -0.32 20.04 13.75
N GLU A 61 0.31 20.44 14.87
CA GLU A 61 -0.13 21.55 15.70
C GLU A 61 1.01 22.57 15.81
N ASP A 62 0.70 23.85 15.63
CA ASP A 62 1.63 24.94 15.88
C ASP A 62 1.33 25.56 17.27
N ASN A 63 2.07 25.13 18.27
CA ASN A 63 1.98 25.63 19.64
C ASN A 63 3.13 26.61 19.99
N GLY A 64 3.73 27.23 18.97
CA GLY A 64 4.89 28.11 19.11
C GLY A 64 6.09 27.39 19.72
N ALA A 65 6.66 27.94 20.80
CA ALA A 65 7.82 27.37 21.47
C ALA A 65 7.58 25.97 22.09
N ASN A 66 6.33 25.58 22.30
CA ASN A 66 5.92 24.29 22.89
C ASN A 66 5.47 23.28 21.83
N THR A 67 5.80 23.49 20.57
CA THR A 67 5.43 22.55 19.48
C THR A 67 6.22 21.25 19.63
N GLU A 68 5.50 20.14 19.78
CA GLU A 68 6.10 18.80 19.80
C GLU A 68 6.33 18.30 18.39
N PHE A 69 7.59 18.08 18.03
CA PHE A 69 7.99 17.60 16.71
C PHE A 69 8.23 16.09 16.72
N LYS A 70 7.74 15.42 15.68
CA LYS A 70 8.05 14.03 15.38
C LYS A 70 9.09 13.97 14.27
N ILE A 71 10.16 13.23 14.47
CA ILE A 71 11.15 12.98 13.42
C ILE A 71 10.58 12.03 12.39
N ILE A 72 10.62 12.43 11.13
CA ILE A 72 10.09 11.68 9.97
C ILE A 72 11.22 10.99 9.21
N SER A 73 12.29 11.74 8.89
CA SER A 73 13.46 11.17 8.20
C SER A 73 14.76 11.71 8.76
N LYS A 74 15.85 10.98 8.50
CA LYS A 74 17.21 11.31 8.90
C LYS A 74 18.15 11.00 7.75
N ASN A 75 18.87 12.01 7.29
CA ASN A 75 19.83 11.90 6.19
C ASN A 75 21.23 12.26 6.64
N LEU A 76 22.23 11.54 6.16
CA LEU A 76 23.61 11.96 6.35
C LEU A 76 23.83 13.29 5.62
N PHE A 77 24.38 14.27 6.33
CA PHE A 77 24.54 15.63 5.85
C PHE A 77 25.85 16.23 6.38
N ASP A 78 26.94 15.72 5.85
CA ASP A 78 28.27 16.23 6.19
C ASP A 78 28.59 17.45 5.33
N LEU A 79 28.60 18.64 5.94
CA LEU A 79 28.83 19.90 5.24
C LEU A 79 30.21 20.00 4.57
N SER A 80 31.18 19.19 5.00
CA SER A 80 32.52 19.20 4.42
C SER A 80 32.65 18.35 3.14
N GLU A 81 31.70 17.41 2.92
CA GLU A 81 31.74 16.45 1.83
C GLU A 81 30.51 16.53 0.89
N ILE A 82 29.45 17.22 1.31
CA ILE A 82 28.18 17.26 0.58
C ILE A 82 28.30 18.04 -0.71
N ASP A 83 27.78 17.47 -1.80
CA ASP A 83 27.71 18.13 -3.11
C ASP A 83 26.26 18.50 -3.50
N SER A 84 26.10 19.20 -4.61
CA SER A 84 24.78 19.63 -5.12
C SER A 84 23.88 18.45 -5.52
N ARG A 85 24.42 17.24 -5.77
CA ARG A 85 23.64 16.05 -6.10
C ARG A 85 23.05 15.47 -4.82
N ASP A 86 23.83 15.47 -3.75
CA ASP A 86 23.38 15.02 -2.43
C ASP A 86 22.26 15.94 -1.90
N ILE A 87 22.45 17.27 -2.02
CA ILE A 87 21.43 18.27 -1.65
C ILE A 87 20.14 18.04 -2.46
N LYS A 88 20.26 17.75 -3.76
CA LYS A 88 19.09 17.46 -4.60
C LYS A 88 18.40 16.15 -4.21
N SER A 89 19.19 15.11 -3.89
CA SER A 89 18.66 13.81 -3.44
C SER A 89 17.90 13.95 -2.14
N ILE A 90 18.48 14.65 -1.16
CA ILE A 90 17.85 14.93 0.13
C ILE A 90 16.60 15.80 -0.04
N SER A 91 16.67 16.82 -0.91
CA SER A 91 15.50 17.65 -1.21
C SER A 91 14.34 16.84 -1.79
N ASN A 92 14.62 15.90 -2.69
CA ASN A 92 13.59 15.02 -3.26
C ASN A 92 12.96 14.11 -2.19
N GLU A 93 13.78 13.54 -1.29
CA GLU A 93 13.27 12.73 -0.19
C GLU A 93 12.38 13.56 0.76
N VAL A 94 12.79 14.78 1.08
CA VAL A 94 11.98 15.70 1.89
C VAL A 94 10.66 16.03 1.18
N ILE A 95 10.68 16.26 -0.14
CA ILE A 95 9.48 16.49 -0.95
C ILE A 95 8.54 15.30 -0.85
N ASP A 96 9.04 14.08 -1.09
CA ASP A 96 8.25 12.86 -1.08
C ASP A 96 7.59 12.63 0.29
N GLU A 97 8.33 12.85 1.39
CA GLU A 97 7.80 12.72 2.74
C GLU A 97 6.74 13.80 3.07
N LEU A 98 6.99 15.07 2.70
CA LEU A 98 6.02 16.14 2.91
C LEU A 98 4.77 15.97 2.05
N GLU A 99 4.92 15.49 0.81
CA GLU A 99 3.78 15.11 -0.04
C GLU A 99 2.95 14.00 0.60
N ARG A 100 3.61 12.98 1.12
CA ARG A 100 2.95 11.87 1.79
C ARG A 100 2.16 12.32 3.02
N LEU A 101 2.69 13.29 3.78
CA LEU A 101 2.11 13.74 5.05
C LEU A 101 1.05 14.83 4.87
N PHE A 102 1.30 15.83 4.01
CA PHE A 102 0.51 17.06 3.91
C PHE A 102 -0.23 17.23 2.59
N LYS A 103 0.18 16.55 1.51
CA LYS A 103 -0.69 16.50 0.35
C LYS A 103 -1.93 15.76 0.79
N VAL A 104 -2.99 16.52 1.06
CA VAL A 104 -4.33 15.96 1.00
C VAL A 104 -4.37 15.29 -0.36
N ARG A 105 -4.33 13.95 -0.40
CA ARG A 105 -4.61 13.22 -1.64
C ARG A 105 -5.81 13.92 -2.20
N LYS A 106 -5.67 14.62 -3.34
CA LYS A 106 -6.79 15.32 -3.99
C LYS A 106 -7.92 14.35 -3.87
N GLN A 107 -9.01 14.72 -3.16
CA GLN A 107 -10.13 13.79 -3.03
C GLN A 107 -10.48 13.47 -4.47
N VAL A 108 -10.01 12.31 -4.91
CA VAL A 108 -10.27 11.88 -6.28
C VAL A 108 -11.77 11.84 -6.32
N ASN A 109 -12.37 12.65 -7.16
CA ASN A 109 -13.82 12.65 -7.30
C ASN A 109 -14.19 11.24 -7.76
N LEU A 110 -14.62 10.41 -6.79
CA LEU A 110 -14.93 9.00 -7.01
C LEU A 110 -16.05 8.81 -8.03
N ASP A 111 -16.86 9.86 -8.29
CA ASP A 111 -17.89 9.83 -9.33
C ASP A 111 -17.27 9.75 -10.73
N LYS A 112 -16.05 10.29 -10.92
CA LYS A 112 -15.31 10.21 -12.19
C LYS A 112 -14.56 8.88 -12.36
N VAL A 113 -14.35 8.14 -11.29
CA VAL A 113 -13.71 6.82 -11.33
C VAL A 113 -14.74 5.80 -11.77
N LYS A 114 -14.48 5.14 -12.89
CA LYS A 114 -15.37 4.10 -13.42
C LYS A 114 -15.15 2.79 -12.66
N MET A 115 -16.24 2.09 -12.41
CA MET A 115 -16.15 0.70 -11.95
C MET A 115 -15.46 -0.16 -13.02
N PRO A 116 -14.70 -1.20 -12.61
CA PRO A 116 -14.09 -2.13 -13.55
C PRO A 116 -15.14 -2.76 -14.47
N LYS A 117 -14.74 -3.11 -15.67
CA LYS A 117 -15.64 -3.76 -16.64
C LYS A 117 -15.63 -5.27 -16.38
N ALA A 118 -16.77 -5.82 -16.07
CA ALA A 118 -16.92 -7.28 -16.01
C ALA A 118 -16.93 -7.92 -17.40
N VAL A 119 -16.24 -9.05 -17.51
CA VAL A 119 -16.40 -9.97 -18.65
C VAL A 119 -17.83 -10.48 -18.69
N SER A 120 -18.42 -10.56 -19.90
CA SER A 120 -19.79 -11.07 -20.04
C SER A 120 -19.83 -12.56 -19.70
N ARG A 121 -20.91 -12.97 -19.03
CA ARG A 121 -21.15 -14.35 -18.61
C ARG A 121 -21.09 -15.35 -19.77
N THR A 122 -21.66 -14.98 -20.91
CA THR A 122 -21.67 -15.84 -22.10
C THR A 122 -20.27 -16.04 -22.67
N LYS A 123 -19.44 -14.98 -22.67
CA LYS A 123 -18.06 -15.08 -23.18
C LYS A 123 -17.19 -15.93 -22.24
N ALA A 124 -17.36 -15.80 -20.93
CA ALA A 124 -16.64 -16.60 -19.96
C ALA A 124 -17.02 -18.08 -20.07
N LYS A 125 -18.30 -18.42 -20.01
CA LYS A 125 -18.81 -19.80 -20.15
C LYS A 125 -18.41 -20.50 -21.45
N ASN A 126 -18.26 -19.74 -22.53
CA ASN A 126 -17.83 -20.28 -23.79
C ASN A 126 -16.30 -20.36 -23.94
N GLY A 127 -15.54 -20.06 -22.88
CA GLY A 127 -14.08 -20.08 -22.89
C GLY A 127 -13.44 -19.04 -23.80
N ILE A 128 -14.19 -17.99 -24.20
CA ILE A 128 -13.69 -16.94 -25.11
C ILE A 128 -12.76 -15.99 -24.31
N ILE A 129 -13.15 -15.61 -23.08
CA ILE A 129 -12.39 -14.74 -22.20
C ILE A 129 -12.66 -15.18 -20.76
N SER A 130 -11.62 -15.48 -19.99
CA SER A 130 -11.75 -15.80 -18.56
C SER A 130 -12.11 -14.58 -17.73
N TYR A 131 -12.73 -14.80 -16.57
CA TYR A 131 -12.89 -13.74 -15.58
C TYR A 131 -11.54 -13.35 -15.00
N ASP A 132 -11.34 -12.05 -14.86
CA ASP A 132 -10.19 -11.41 -14.24
C ASP A 132 -10.57 -10.79 -12.87
N THR A 133 -9.61 -10.18 -12.21
CA THR A 133 -9.81 -9.49 -10.93
C THR A 133 -10.77 -8.30 -11.05
N ASP A 134 -10.80 -7.62 -12.20
CA ASP A 134 -11.75 -6.55 -12.53
C ASP A 134 -13.19 -7.08 -12.56
N SER A 135 -13.37 -8.26 -13.11
CA SER A 135 -14.67 -8.94 -13.15
C SER A 135 -15.15 -9.33 -11.75
N LEU A 136 -14.23 -9.78 -10.88
CA LEU A 136 -14.53 -10.06 -9.47
C LEU A 136 -14.97 -8.79 -8.76
N ALA A 137 -14.23 -7.67 -8.90
CA ALA A 137 -14.57 -6.38 -8.31
C ALA A 137 -15.97 -5.89 -8.76
N ASN A 138 -16.24 -5.96 -10.05
CA ASN A 138 -17.53 -5.53 -10.61
C ASN A 138 -18.70 -6.37 -10.07
N ARG A 139 -18.54 -7.69 -10.03
CA ARG A 139 -19.57 -8.60 -9.52
C ARG A 139 -19.78 -8.47 -8.03
N PHE A 140 -18.69 -8.29 -7.27
CA PHE A 140 -18.76 -8.01 -5.84
C PHE A 140 -19.49 -6.69 -5.56
N GLY A 141 -19.12 -5.60 -6.23
CA GLY A 141 -19.80 -4.31 -6.12
C GLY A 141 -21.24 -4.30 -6.65
N THR A 142 -21.61 -5.27 -7.51
CA THR A 142 -23.01 -5.48 -7.93
C THR A 142 -23.81 -6.20 -6.86
N LEU A 143 -23.21 -7.20 -6.20
CA LEU A 143 -23.83 -7.96 -5.13
C LEU A 143 -23.92 -7.13 -3.83
N TYR A 144 -22.90 -6.30 -3.55
CA TYR A 144 -22.78 -5.44 -2.38
C TYR A 144 -22.52 -3.98 -2.80
N PRO A 145 -23.57 -3.24 -3.19
CA PRO A 145 -23.45 -1.88 -3.73
C PRO A 145 -22.77 -0.88 -2.79
N GLU A 146 -22.83 -1.13 -1.47
CA GLU A 146 -22.18 -0.35 -0.42
C GLU A 146 -20.67 -0.31 -0.52
N TYR A 147 -20.03 -1.26 -1.23
CA TYR A 147 -18.57 -1.33 -1.43
C TYR A 147 -18.09 -0.70 -2.73
N LYS A 148 -18.98 -0.12 -3.55
CA LYS A 148 -18.58 0.50 -4.82
C LYS A 148 -17.60 1.66 -4.64
N GLU A 149 -17.80 2.45 -3.58
CA GLU A 149 -16.92 3.58 -3.29
C GLU A 149 -15.51 3.11 -2.88
N GLN A 150 -15.42 2.04 -2.08
CA GLN A 150 -14.14 1.46 -1.68
C GLN A 150 -13.39 0.84 -2.87
N ILE A 151 -14.11 0.18 -3.80
CA ILE A 151 -13.53 -0.33 -5.05
C ILE A 151 -12.99 0.84 -5.88
N LYS A 152 -13.76 1.91 -6.07
CA LYS A 152 -13.31 3.10 -6.80
C LYS A 152 -12.16 3.80 -6.09
N ALA A 153 -12.15 3.87 -4.76
CA ALA A 153 -11.06 4.44 -3.97
C ALA A 153 -9.77 3.63 -4.13
N ASN A 154 -9.86 2.29 -4.17
CA ASN A 154 -8.73 1.41 -4.45
C ASN A 154 -8.15 1.70 -5.84
N ILE A 155 -8.99 1.74 -6.88
CA ILE A 155 -8.55 2.08 -8.25
C ILE A 155 -7.94 3.49 -8.30
N ALA A 156 -8.53 4.45 -7.61
CA ALA A 156 -8.01 5.82 -7.57
C ALA A 156 -6.63 5.92 -6.90
N ALA A 157 -6.37 5.05 -5.91
CA ALA A 157 -5.10 5.02 -5.19
C ALA A 157 -3.96 4.40 -6.00
N TYR A 158 -4.27 3.38 -6.80
CA TYR A 158 -3.26 2.55 -7.46
C TYR A 158 -3.25 2.66 -9.00
N GLY A 159 -4.26 3.30 -9.59
CA GLY A 159 -4.43 3.38 -11.05
C GLY A 159 -5.14 2.16 -11.66
N GLU A 160 -5.20 1.04 -10.95
CA GLU A 160 -5.87 -0.20 -11.29
C GLU A 160 -6.50 -0.83 -10.03
N PHE A 161 -7.34 -1.84 -10.20
CA PHE A 161 -7.90 -2.54 -9.05
C PHE A 161 -6.89 -3.54 -8.48
N LEU A 162 -6.48 -3.33 -7.22
CA LEU A 162 -5.66 -4.27 -6.45
C LEU A 162 -6.54 -5.15 -5.56
N PRO A 163 -6.83 -6.39 -5.97
CA PRO A 163 -7.81 -7.24 -5.30
C PRO A 163 -7.40 -7.60 -3.88
N GLU A 164 -6.14 -7.95 -3.65
CA GLU A 164 -5.66 -8.34 -2.31
C GLU A 164 -5.82 -7.18 -1.32
N ASP A 165 -5.43 -5.96 -1.70
CA ASP A 165 -5.57 -4.79 -0.84
C ASP A 165 -7.05 -4.51 -0.51
N PHE A 166 -7.93 -4.57 -1.51
CA PHE A 166 -9.36 -4.36 -1.31
C PHE A 166 -9.98 -5.45 -0.42
N PHE A 167 -9.71 -6.72 -0.72
CA PHE A 167 -10.35 -7.81 0.02
C PHE A 167 -9.80 -7.92 1.45
N ILE A 168 -8.50 -7.74 1.68
CA ILE A 168 -7.92 -7.74 3.04
C ILE A 168 -8.54 -6.64 3.89
N ASN A 169 -8.71 -5.43 3.35
CA ASN A 169 -9.16 -4.29 4.12
C ASN A 169 -10.69 -4.19 4.25
N TYR A 170 -11.46 -4.74 3.29
CA TYR A 170 -12.91 -4.54 3.22
C TYR A 170 -13.69 -5.80 2.85
N GLY A 171 -13.42 -6.38 1.67
CA GLY A 171 -14.31 -7.37 1.06
C GLY A 171 -14.39 -8.68 1.82
N THR A 172 -13.27 -9.20 2.34
CA THR A 172 -13.22 -10.47 3.07
C THR A 172 -14.06 -10.43 4.34
N ALA A 173 -14.01 -9.33 5.10
CA ALA A 173 -14.83 -9.18 6.30
C ALA A 173 -16.33 -9.32 5.99
N LYS A 174 -16.81 -8.73 4.88
CA LYS A 174 -18.19 -8.88 4.42
C LYS A 174 -18.52 -10.31 4.02
N VAL A 175 -17.62 -10.97 3.30
CA VAL A 175 -17.83 -12.36 2.88
C VAL A 175 -17.95 -13.27 4.11
N LEU A 176 -17.05 -13.14 5.06
CA LEU A 176 -17.07 -13.94 6.30
C LEU A 176 -18.34 -13.66 7.14
N ASP A 177 -18.77 -12.40 7.21
CA ASP A 177 -20.02 -12.05 7.87
C ASP A 177 -21.23 -12.72 7.22
N VAL A 178 -21.33 -12.70 5.89
CA VAL A 178 -22.41 -13.38 5.17
C VAL A 178 -22.36 -14.90 5.37
N ILE A 179 -21.17 -15.51 5.36
CA ILE A 179 -21.02 -16.95 5.62
C ILE A 179 -21.50 -17.29 7.02
N LYS A 180 -21.17 -16.48 8.02
CA LYS A 180 -21.47 -16.75 9.43
C LYS A 180 -22.88 -16.36 9.84
N ASN A 181 -23.36 -15.20 9.42
CA ASN A 181 -24.56 -14.57 9.93
C ASN A 181 -25.64 -14.35 8.85
N GLY A 182 -25.30 -14.52 7.56
CA GLY A 182 -26.23 -14.27 6.45
C GLY A 182 -27.34 -15.31 6.36
N THR A 183 -28.42 -14.91 5.70
CA THR A 183 -29.50 -15.83 5.35
C THR A 183 -29.05 -16.86 4.32
N LYS A 184 -29.71 -18.01 4.24
CA LYS A 184 -29.45 -19.02 3.20
C LYS A 184 -29.49 -18.46 1.78
N ALA A 185 -30.38 -17.47 1.54
CA ALA A 185 -30.49 -16.82 0.23
C ALA A 185 -29.25 -15.95 -0.09
N GLU A 186 -28.73 -15.24 0.91
CA GLU A 186 -27.52 -14.42 0.76
C GLU A 186 -26.28 -15.31 0.59
N GLN A 187 -26.13 -16.35 1.41
CA GLN A 187 -25.06 -17.34 1.28
C GLN A 187 -25.05 -17.98 -0.10
N LYS A 188 -26.22 -18.42 -0.58
CA LYS A 188 -26.36 -19.01 -1.93
C LYS A 188 -25.99 -18.02 -3.04
N LYS A 189 -26.38 -16.73 -2.94
CA LYS A 189 -26.01 -15.71 -3.91
C LYS A 189 -24.50 -15.43 -3.92
N LEU A 190 -23.90 -15.35 -2.74
CA LEU A 190 -22.47 -15.17 -2.57
C LEU A 190 -21.68 -16.30 -3.23
N PHE A 191 -21.93 -17.54 -2.82
CA PHE A 191 -21.20 -18.69 -3.34
C PHE A 191 -21.47 -18.94 -4.83
N LYS A 192 -22.67 -18.63 -5.32
CA LYS A 192 -22.94 -18.65 -6.76
C LYS A 192 -22.07 -17.66 -7.51
N MET A 193 -21.89 -16.44 -6.99
CA MET A 193 -21.03 -15.43 -7.61
C MET A 193 -19.56 -15.87 -7.55
N LEU A 194 -19.07 -16.30 -6.39
CA LEU A 194 -17.70 -16.76 -6.23
C LEU A 194 -17.39 -17.98 -7.09
N GLY A 195 -18.29 -18.99 -7.12
CA GLY A 195 -18.13 -20.20 -7.91
C GLY A 195 -18.08 -19.91 -9.42
N GLU A 196 -18.99 -19.10 -9.93
CA GLU A 196 -19.00 -18.70 -11.36
C GLU A 196 -17.67 -17.99 -11.74
N VAL A 197 -17.16 -17.10 -10.88
CA VAL A 197 -15.92 -16.36 -11.14
C VAL A 197 -14.70 -17.27 -10.98
N TYR A 198 -14.74 -18.22 -10.09
CA TYR A 198 -13.66 -19.18 -9.86
C TYR A 198 -13.51 -20.18 -11.01
N GLU A 199 -14.62 -20.77 -11.46
CA GLU A 199 -14.63 -21.82 -12.49
C GLU A 199 -14.14 -21.32 -13.85
N ASP A 200 -14.61 -20.14 -14.26
CA ASP A 200 -14.29 -19.53 -15.55
C ASP A 200 -13.20 -18.43 -15.42
N GLY A 201 -12.48 -18.39 -14.28
CA GLY A 201 -11.53 -17.34 -13.95
C GLY A 201 -10.08 -17.66 -14.30
N THR A 202 -9.25 -16.61 -14.32
CA THR A 202 -7.79 -16.74 -14.37
C THR A 202 -7.26 -17.28 -13.05
N ASN A 203 -6.02 -17.80 -13.05
CA ASN A 203 -5.36 -18.28 -11.83
C ASN A 203 -5.31 -17.20 -10.74
N ASP A 204 -5.03 -15.95 -11.13
CA ASP A 204 -4.96 -14.82 -10.19
C ASP A 204 -6.28 -14.62 -9.43
N VAL A 205 -7.41 -14.70 -10.14
CA VAL A 205 -8.73 -14.55 -9.51
C VAL A 205 -9.09 -15.76 -8.66
N GLN A 206 -8.66 -16.96 -9.06
CA GLN A 206 -8.81 -18.18 -8.27
C GLN A 206 -8.02 -18.08 -6.96
N ASP A 207 -6.79 -17.59 -7.02
CA ASP A 207 -5.95 -17.37 -5.84
C ASP A 207 -6.55 -16.33 -4.89
N VAL A 208 -7.05 -15.21 -5.40
CA VAL A 208 -7.73 -14.20 -4.58
C VAL A 208 -8.94 -14.82 -3.85
N ILE A 209 -9.77 -15.60 -4.55
CA ILE A 209 -10.96 -16.22 -3.95
C ILE A 209 -10.57 -17.28 -2.92
N ALA A 210 -9.65 -18.17 -3.26
CA ALA A 210 -9.30 -19.30 -2.38
C ALA A 210 -8.42 -18.88 -1.19
N VAL A 211 -7.45 -17.99 -1.42
CA VAL A 211 -6.45 -17.62 -0.41
C VAL A 211 -6.88 -16.38 0.37
N THR A 212 -7.15 -15.27 -0.34
CA THR A 212 -7.39 -13.97 0.30
C THR A 212 -8.79 -13.87 0.91
N ILE A 213 -9.77 -14.50 0.29
CA ILE A 213 -11.17 -14.42 0.76
C ILE A 213 -11.52 -15.61 1.62
N LEU A 214 -11.63 -16.80 1.03
CA LEU A 214 -12.13 -18.00 1.74
C LEU A 214 -11.09 -18.65 2.64
N GLY A 215 -9.79 -18.41 2.43
CA GLY A 215 -8.72 -18.85 3.31
C GLY A 215 -8.77 -18.21 4.70
N GLU A 216 -9.40 -17.05 4.83
CA GLU A 216 -9.60 -16.37 6.12
C GLU A 216 -10.68 -17.01 7.01
N MET A 217 -11.41 -18.01 6.53
CA MET A 217 -12.23 -18.86 7.40
C MET A 217 -11.37 -19.65 8.40
N LYS A 218 -10.05 -19.83 8.13
CA LYS A 218 -9.07 -20.47 9.04
C LYS A 218 -9.54 -21.81 9.59
N ASN A 219 -10.23 -22.56 8.74
CA ASN A 219 -10.80 -23.87 9.09
C ASN A 219 -11.81 -23.83 10.24
N ASP A 220 -12.52 -22.71 10.41
CA ASP A 220 -13.65 -22.63 11.33
C ASP A 220 -14.74 -23.62 10.90
N LYS A 221 -15.16 -24.49 11.82
CA LYS A 221 -16.04 -25.62 11.49
C LYS A 221 -17.43 -25.18 10.99
N GLU A 222 -17.99 -24.14 11.59
CA GLU A 222 -19.33 -23.67 11.21
C GLU A 222 -19.27 -22.95 9.85
N MET A 223 -18.28 -22.09 9.62
CA MET A 223 -18.11 -21.46 8.33
C MET A 223 -17.79 -22.47 7.22
N MET A 224 -16.92 -23.44 7.47
CA MET A 224 -16.61 -24.50 6.51
C MET A 224 -17.83 -25.33 6.15
N LYS A 225 -18.69 -25.66 7.13
CA LYS A 225 -19.95 -26.37 6.89
C LYS A 225 -20.88 -25.61 5.95
N VAL A 226 -21.01 -24.29 6.14
CA VAL A 226 -21.79 -23.44 5.24
C VAL A 226 -21.14 -23.38 3.86
N ALA A 227 -19.83 -23.22 3.81
CA ALA A 227 -19.09 -23.19 2.55
C ALA A 227 -19.29 -24.49 1.76
N ASP A 228 -19.19 -25.66 2.42
CA ASP A 228 -19.39 -26.99 1.79
C ASP A 228 -20.79 -27.17 1.24
N GLU A 229 -21.82 -26.54 1.84
CA GLU A 229 -23.20 -26.61 1.32
C GLU A 229 -23.37 -25.88 -0.02
N TYR A 230 -22.57 -24.84 -0.26
CA TYR A 230 -22.79 -23.93 -1.42
C TYR A 230 -21.61 -23.82 -2.38
N MET A 231 -20.40 -24.25 -2.00
CA MET A 231 -19.25 -24.27 -2.92
C MET A 231 -19.46 -25.23 -4.07
N THR A 232 -18.88 -24.90 -5.21
CA THR A 232 -18.79 -25.86 -6.33
C THR A 232 -17.67 -26.87 -6.04
N GLU A 233 -17.79 -28.09 -6.59
CA GLU A 233 -16.77 -29.13 -6.45
C GLU A 233 -15.41 -28.68 -6.95
N TYR A 234 -15.40 -27.80 -7.97
CA TYR A 234 -14.18 -27.30 -8.60
C TYR A 234 -13.34 -26.43 -7.66
N MET A 235 -13.97 -25.60 -6.81
CA MET A 235 -13.26 -24.72 -5.89
C MET A 235 -13.04 -25.36 -4.49
N ALA A 236 -13.85 -26.34 -4.10
CA ALA A 236 -13.85 -26.91 -2.75
C ALA A 236 -12.47 -27.47 -2.37
N GLY A 237 -11.82 -28.22 -3.26
CA GLY A 237 -10.50 -28.82 -3.02
C GLY A 237 -9.44 -27.78 -2.63
N ALA A 238 -9.32 -26.72 -3.42
CA ALA A 238 -8.35 -25.65 -3.16
C ALA A 238 -8.66 -24.88 -1.85
N VAL A 239 -9.93 -24.56 -1.61
CA VAL A 239 -10.37 -23.86 -0.41
C VAL A 239 -10.09 -24.70 0.85
N HIS A 240 -10.36 -26.02 0.82
CA HIS A 240 -10.03 -26.91 1.94
C HIS A 240 -8.53 -26.97 2.22
N GLU A 241 -7.69 -27.13 1.20
CA GLU A 241 -6.24 -27.18 1.39
C GLU A 241 -5.69 -25.86 1.94
N VAL A 242 -6.13 -24.70 1.42
CA VAL A 242 -5.73 -23.40 1.95
C VAL A 242 -6.15 -23.26 3.42
N ASN A 243 -7.40 -23.62 3.76
CA ASN A 243 -7.87 -23.54 5.15
C ASN A 243 -7.12 -24.47 6.10
N LYS A 244 -6.73 -25.66 5.68
CA LYS A 244 -5.85 -26.55 6.47
C LYS A 244 -4.48 -25.92 6.72
N LEU A 245 -3.93 -25.21 5.73
CA LEU A 245 -2.62 -24.55 5.84
C LEU A 245 -2.69 -23.32 6.74
N THR A 246 -3.71 -22.47 6.58
CA THR A 246 -3.87 -21.22 7.34
C THR A 246 -4.24 -21.46 8.81
N ALA A 247 -5.00 -22.51 9.11
CA ALA A 247 -5.35 -22.88 10.48
C ALA A 247 -4.15 -23.36 11.32
N LYS A 248 -3.10 -23.87 10.69
CA LYS A 248 -1.92 -24.39 11.39
C LYS A 248 -0.94 -23.24 11.66
N LYS A 249 -0.50 -23.10 12.93
CA LYS A 249 0.66 -22.27 13.30
C LYS A 249 1.95 -22.90 12.76
N ASN A 250 2.12 -22.93 11.45
CA ASN A 250 3.28 -23.48 10.80
C ASN A 250 4.34 -22.39 10.50
N ARG A 251 5.50 -22.81 9.98
CA ARG A 251 6.60 -21.91 9.64
C ARG A 251 6.20 -20.85 8.59
N PHE A 252 5.27 -21.17 7.69
CA PHE A 252 4.79 -20.25 6.64
C PHE A 252 3.88 -19.18 7.22
N THR A 253 2.89 -19.55 8.05
CA THR A 253 2.02 -18.55 8.70
C THR A 253 2.79 -17.64 9.65
N LYS A 254 3.81 -18.16 10.37
CA LYS A 254 4.72 -17.33 11.17
C LYS A 254 5.51 -16.35 10.32
N ARG A 255 5.96 -16.75 9.14
CA ARG A 255 6.70 -15.87 8.21
C ARG A 255 5.81 -14.83 7.54
N LEU A 256 4.56 -15.15 7.22
CA LEU A 256 3.58 -14.21 6.69
C LEU A 256 3.22 -13.13 7.71
N ASN A 257 3.00 -13.54 8.97
CA ASN A 257 2.65 -12.61 10.04
C ASN A 257 3.86 -11.81 10.58
N ASN A 258 5.08 -12.29 10.35
CA ASN A 258 6.31 -11.62 10.76
C ASN A 258 7.40 -11.86 9.71
N PRO A 259 7.32 -11.18 8.56
CA PRO A 259 8.28 -11.38 7.47
C PRO A 259 9.70 -10.99 7.94
N PRO A 260 10.72 -11.82 7.60
CA PRO A 260 12.09 -11.46 7.92
C PRO A 260 12.49 -10.18 7.19
N ALA A 261 13.26 -9.32 7.84
CA ALA A 261 13.81 -8.12 7.23
C ALA A 261 14.51 -8.46 5.89
N TYR A 262 14.24 -7.68 4.86
CA TYR A 262 14.89 -7.85 3.57
C TYR A 262 16.40 -7.70 3.71
N LYS A 263 17.13 -8.74 3.33
CA LYS A 263 18.60 -8.68 3.22
C LYS A 263 18.97 -8.63 1.74
N PRO A 264 19.45 -7.49 1.23
CA PRO A 264 19.89 -7.41 -0.15
C PRO A 264 20.99 -8.46 -0.41
N LYS A 265 20.90 -9.17 -1.53
CA LYS A 265 21.97 -10.10 -1.94
C LYS A 265 23.24 -9.27 -2.13
N LYS A 266 24.30 -9.61 -1.40
CA LYS A 266 25.64 -9.03 -1.66
C LYS A 266 25.94 -9.23 -3.14
N LYS A 267 26.16 -8.15 -3.89
CA LYS A 267 26.67 -8.23 -5.25
C LYS A 267 27.98 -8.99 -5.13
N LYS A 268 28.10 -10.17 -5.77
CA LYS A 268 29.38 -10.83 -5.91
C LYS A 268 30.27 -9.86 -6.66
N SER A 269 31.31 -9.34 -6.02
CA SER A 269 32.30 -8.52 -6.70
C SER A 269 32.94 -9.37 -7.77
N PHE A 270 32.93 -8.89 -9.00
CA PHE A 270 33.52 -9.54 -10.19
C PHE A 270 35.04 -9.46 -10.18
N SER A 271 35.69 -9.48 -9.01
CA SER A 271 37.13 -9.35 -8.87
C SER A 271 37.94 -10.68 -9.06
N ALA A 272 37.26 -11.81 -9.28
CA ALA A 272 37.91 -13.09 -9.40
C ALA A 272 38.23 -13.51 -10.86
N MET A 273 37.91 -12.68 -11.86
CA MET A 273 38.08 -13.07 -13.28
C MET A 273 39.25 -12.41 -14.00
N ASN A 274 39.98 -11.52 -13.33
CA ASN A 274 41.18 -10.88 -13.94
C ASN A 274 42.54 -11.49 -13.53
N GLN A 275 42.54 -12.62 -12.85
CA GLN A 275 43.80 -13.28 -12.49
C GLN A 275 44.16 -14.54 -13.31
N LEU A 276 43.40 -14.89 -14.35
CA LEU A 276 43.64 -16.05 -15.19
C LEU A 276 44.08 -15.70 -16.63
N GLY A 277 44.57 -14.48 -16.86
CA GLY A 277 44.98 -14.01 -18.17
C GLY A 277 46.46 -13.60 -18.28
N GLN A 278 47.32 -13.98 -17.33
CA GLN A 278 48.79 -13.78 -17.46
C GLN A 278 49.53 -15.05 -16.96
N GLN A 279 49.63 -16.02 -17.81
CA GLN A 279 50.74 -16.95 -17.90
C GLN A 279 50.93 -17.38 -19.36
#